data_7f6b2ed59443ad4dfe3929a9ff62a84d
#
_entry.id   7f6b2ed59443ad4dfe3929a9ff62a84d
#
_cell.length_a   1.000
_cell.length_b   1.000
_cell.length_c   1.000
_cell.angle_alpha   90.00
_cell.angle_beta   90.00
_cell.angle_gamma   90.00
#
_symmetry.space_group_name_H-M   'P 1'
#
loop_
_entity.id
_entity.type
_entity.pdbx_description
1 polymer ?
#
loop_
_entity_poly.entity_id
_entity_poly.type
_entity_poly.pdbx_seq_one_letter_code
_entity_poly.pdbx_strand_id
1 'polypeptide(L)'
;MVRELLNTDLPALAELYYQFWEESSDISEMEKQLGIIEKENRHIILVYEENGKVIGTVMGVICRELYGDCRPFLVVENFIVDKNHRRKGIGKFLMSALEQKAREQNCTQMILVTEKDRLDACGFYASYGFQTNNAGYKKKL
;
A
#
# COMPACT_ATOMS: atom_id res chain seq x y z
N MET A 1 14.37 4.63 5.35
CA MET A 1 14.14 5.30 4.05
C MET A 1 13.12 4.54 3.22
N VAL A 2 12.42 5.22 2.29
CA VAL A 2 11.46 4.55 1.39
C VAL A 2 12.19 4.05 0.13
N ARG A 3 11.93 2.81 -0.28
CA ARG A 3 12.40 2.21 -1.53
C ARG A 3 11.40 1.18 -2.07
N GLU A 4 11.61 0.72 -3.27
CA GLU A 4 10.83 -0.38 -3.84
C GLU A 4 11.12 -1.71 -3.11
N LEU A 5 10.13 -2.59 -3.10
CA LEU A 5 10.24 -3.94 -2.53
C LEU A 5 11.25 -4.77 -3.32
N LEU A 6 12.07 -5.54 -2.62
CA LEU A 6 12.95 -6.55 -3.20
C LEU A 6 12.46 -7.96 -2.81
N ASN A 7 12.79 -8.97 -3.61
CA ASN A 7 12.44 -10.36 -3.30
C ASN A 7 12.97 -10.79 -1.91
N THR A 8 14.13 -10.29 -1.52
CA THR A 8 14.74 -10.55 -0.21
C THR A 8 13.96 -9.96 0.98
N ASP A 9 13.01 -9.06 0.74
CA ASP A 9 12.19 -8.45 1.78
C ASP A 9 10.96 -9.29 2.14
N LEU A 10 10.62 -10.30 1.35
CA LEU A 10 9.38 -11.07 1.52
C LEU A 10 9.21 -11.68 2.91
N PRO A 11 10.24 -12.21 3.59
CA PRO A 11 10.09 -12.68 4.96
C PRO A 11 9.67 -11.56 5.93
N ALA A 12 10.27 -10.37 5.83
CA ALA A 12 9.93 -9.23 6.66
C ALA A 12 8.53 -8.68 6.32
N LEU A 13 8.15 -8.71 5.04
CA LEU A 13 6.81 -8.34 4.60
C LEU A 13 5.75 -9.30 5.15
N ALA A 14 6.01 -10.60 5.15
CA ALA A 14 5.12 -11.62 5.74
C ALA A 14 4.91 -11.39 7.25
N GLU A 15 5.96 -11.00 8.00
CA GLU A 15 5.84 -10.62 9.41
C GLU A 15 4.97 -9.38 9.62
N LEU A 16 5.09 -8.36 8.76
CA LEU A 16 4.23 -7.18 8.81
C LEU A 16 2.76 -7.53 8.54
N TYR A 17 2.51 -8.40 7.57
CA TYR A 17 1.17 -8.88 7.25
C TYR A 17 0.57 -9.68 8.41
N TYR A 18 1.36 -10.54 9.04
CA TYR A 18 0.91 -11.30 10.21
C TYR A 18 0.48 -10.40 11.36
N GLN A 19 1.16 -9.27 11.60
CA GLN A 19 0.76 -8.30 12.62
C GLN A 19 -0.63 -7.71 12.41
N PHE A 20 -1.12 -7.73 11.17
CA PHE A 20 -2.39 -7.13 10.80
C PHE A 20 -3.52 -8.16 10.64
N TRP A 21 -3.25 -9.26 9.92
CA TRP A 21 -4.28 -10.26 9.61
C TRP A 21 -4.23 -11.49 10.52
N GLU A 22 -3.18 -11.65 11.32
CA GLU A 22 -2.94 -12.84 12.17
C GLU A 22 -2.93 -14.14 11.36
N GLU A 23 -2.62 -14.05 10.07
CA GLU A 23 -2.55 -15.15 9.12
C GLU A 23 -1.13 -15.24 8.55
N SER A 24 -0.56 -16.45 8.54
CA SER A 24 0.78 -16.70 8.03
C SER A 24 0.79 -16.69 6.50
N SER A 25 1.79 -16.02 5.91
CA SER A 25 2.00 -16.02 4.47
C SER A 25 3.00 -17.11 4.07
N ASP A 26 2.74 -17.80 2.97
CA ASP A 26 3.68 -18.73 2.34
C ASP A 26 4.67 -17.96 1.47
N ILE A 27 5.94 -17.95 1.87
CA ILE A 27 7.01 -17.20 1.18
C ILE A 27 7.18 -17.68 -0.27
N SER A 28 7.09 -18.99 -0.53
CA SER A 28 7.21 -19.53 -1.89
C SER A 28 6.10 -19.06 -2.81
N GLU A 29 4.85 -18.96 -2.29
CA GLU A 29 3.73 -18.40 -3.04
C GLU A 29 3.88 -16.89 -3.21
N MET A 30 4.40 -16.16 -2.21
CA MET A 30 4.71 -14.74 -2.34
C MET A 30 5.75 -14.46 -3.43
N GLU A 31 6.81 -15.28 -3.53
CA GLU A 31 7.82 -15.19 -4.59
C GLU A 31 7.22 -15.37 -5.97
N LYS A 32 6.41 -16.40 -6.16
CA LYS A 32 5.70 -16.65 -7.43
C LYS A 32 4.80 -15.48 -7.80
N GLN A 33 4.03 -14.99 -6.83
CA GLN A 33 3.11 -13.89 -7.04
C GLN A 33 3.85 -12.58 -7.35
N LEU A 34 4.97 -12.31 -6.68
CA LEU A 34 5.80 -11.14 -6.98
C LEU A 34 6.30 -11.17 -8.42
N GLY A 35 6.75 -12.33 -8.92
CA GLY A 35 7.17 -12.49 -10.31
C GLY A 35 6.04 -12.26 -11.34
N ILE A 36 4.78 -12.50 -10.97
CA ILE A 36 3.60 -12.15 -11.80
C ILE A 36 3.37 -10.64 -11.77
N ILE A 37 3.38 -10.05 -10.58
CA ILE A 37 3.18 -8.62 -10.33
C ILE A 37 4.19 -7.77 -11.12
N GLU A 38 5.46 -8.17 -11.10
CA GLU A 38 6.53 -7.47 -11.84
C GLU A 38 6.30 -7.47 -13.35
N LYS A 39 5.81 -8.58 -13.91
CA LYS A 39 5.49 -8.69 -15.34
C LYS A 39 4.28 -7.85 -15.76
N GLU A 40 3.30 -7.72 -14.88
CA GLU A 40 2.09 -6.91 -15.15
C GLU A 40 2.38 -5.40 -15.17
N ASN A 41 3.42 -4.96 -14.47
CA ASN A 41 3.85 -3.56 -14.40
C ASN A 41 2.72 -2.57 -14.04
N ARG A 42 1.84 -2.98 -13.12
CA ARG A 42 0.72 -2.16 -12.61
C ARG A 42 0.77 -1.93 -11.11
N HIS A 43 1.61 -2.67 -10.42
CA HIS A 43 1.76 -2.56 -8.97
C HIS A 43 3.00 -1.73 -8.64
N ILE A 44 2.86 -0.90 -7.63
CA ILE A 44 3.93 -0.14 -7.00
C ILE A 44 3.97 -0.62 -5.55
N ILE A 45 5.00 -1.35 -5.17
CA ILE A 45 5.15 -1.85 -3.80
C ILE A 45 6.35 -1.16 -3.18
N LEU A 46 6.08 -0.34 -2.17
CA LEU A 46 7.11 0.41 -1.45
C LEU A 46 7.26 -0.12 -0.03
N VAL A 47 8.49 -0.13 0.45
CA VAL A 47 8.83 -0.46 1.83
C VAL A 47 9.56 0.71 2.49
N TYR A 48 9.41 0.82 3.81
CA TYR A 48 10.23 1.70 4.63
C TYR A 48 11.26 0.86 5.37
N GLU A 49 12.52 1.12 5.07
CA GLU A 49 13.67 0.46 5.70
C GLU A 49 14.34 1.38 6.73
N GLU A 50 14.64 0.82 7.88
CA GLU A 50 15.44 1.46 8.93
C GLU A 50 16.46 0.44 9.47
N ASN A 51 17.74 0.79 9.44
CA ASN A 51 18.85 -0.07 9.91
C ASN A 51 18.85 -1.48 9.29
N GLY A 52 18.58 -1.58 8.00
CA GLY A 52 18.52 -2.86 7.26
C GLY A 52 17.28 -3.70 7.53
N LYS A 53 16.28 -3.17 8.25
CA LYS A 53 15.03 -3.85 8.55
C LYS A 53 13.84 -3.14 7.89
N VAL A 54 12.98 -3.89 7.22
CA VAL A 54 11.70 -3.40 6.70
C VAL A 54 10.71 -3.28 7.85
N ILE A 55 10.21 -2.07 8.08
CA ILE A 55 9.29 -1.75 9.19
C ILE A 55 7.99 -1.08 8.74
N GLY A 56 7.76 -1.02 7.45
CA GLY A 56 6.49 -0.55 6.88
C GLY A 56 6.41 -0.82 5.40
N THR A 57 5.20 -0.88 4.88
CA THR A 57 4.90 -1.12 3.47
C THR A 57 3.64 -0.40 3.01
N VAL A 58 3.56 -0.16 1.71
CA VAL A 58 2.33 0.26 1.01
C VAL A 58 2.37 -0.29 -0.40
N MET A 59 1.23 -0.74 -0.90
CA MET A 59 1.04 -1.15 -2.28
C MET A 59 0.08 -0.19 -2.98
N GLY A 60 0.40 0.22 -4.20
CA GLY A 60 -0.49 0.90 -5.13
C GLY A 60 -0.75 0.03 -6.35
N VAL A 61 -1.99 0.00 -6.81
CA VAL A 61 -2.38 -0.70 -8.03
C VAL A 61 -2.91 0.31 -9.05
N ILE A 62 -2.27 0.40 -10.20
CA ILE A 62 -2.69 1.29 -11.30
C ILE A 62 -3.89 0.68 -12.02
N CYS A 63 -5.01 1.37 -11.97
CA CYS A 63 -6.24 0.99 -12.67
C CYS A 63 -6.41 1.85 -13.92
N ARG A 64 -6.46 1.23 -15.09
CA ARG A 64 -6.65 1.92 -16.37
C ARG A 64 -8.11 2.27 -16.58
N GLU A 65 -8.37 3.41 -17.22
CA GLU A 65 -9.69 3.92 -17.55
C GLU A 65 -9.90 4.05 -19.06
N LEU A 66 -11.16 3.99 -19.50
CA LEU A 66 -11.55 4.14 -20.91
C LEU A 66 -12.41 5.37 -21.16
N TYR A 67 -12.71 6.17 -20.17
CA TYR A 67 -13.49 7.40 -20.33
C TYR A 67 -12.61 8.65 -20.31
N GLY A 68 -13.15 9.77 -20.80
CA GLY A 68 -12.46 11.06 -20.82
C GLY A 68 -11.16 11.00 -21.63
N ASP A 69 -10.08 11.44 -21.03
CA ASP A 69 -8.71 11.40 -21.57
C ASP A 69 -7.96 10.11 -21.22
N CYS A 70 -8.67 9.09 -20.74
CA CYS A 70 -8.15 7.76 -20.39
C CYS A 70 -7.03 7.77 -19.34
N ARG A 71 -7.02 8.75 -18.45
CA ARG A 71 -6.04 8.80 -17.36
C ARG A 71 -6.36 7.76 -16.30
N PRO A 72 -5.35 7.04 -15.79
CA PRO A 72 -5.55 6.02 -14.77
C PRO A 72 -5.87 6.62 -13.40
N PHE A 73 -6.24 5.76 -12.46
CA PHE A 73 -6.25 6.04 -11.03
C PHE A 73 -5.48 4.98 -10.26
N LEU A 74 -5.19 5.22 -8.99
CA LEU A 74 -4.44 4.30 -8.15
C LEU A 74 -5.29 3.83 -6.97
N VAL A 75 -5.32 2.52 -6.75
CA VAL A 75 -5.87 1.91 -5.52
C VAL A 75 -4.76 1.67 -4.54
N VAL A 76 -4.91 2.15 -3.30
CA VAL A 76 -3.95 1.93 -2.22
C VAL A 76 -4.36 0.70 -1.43
N GLU A 77 -3.43 -0.24 -1.29
CA GLU A 77 -3.63 -1.52 -0.58
C GLU A 77 -2.45 -1.81 0.36
N ASN A 78 -2.66 -2.72 1.29
CA ASN A 78 -1.61 -3.28 2.14
C ASN A 78 -0.72 -2.22 2.82
N PHE A 79 -1.34 -1.14 3.31
CA PHE A 79 -0.65 -0.06 4.00
C PHE A 79 -0.47 -0.41 5.49
N ILE A 80 0.74 -0.77 5.86
CA ILE A 80 1.07 -1.26 7.21
C ILE A 80 2.37 -0.62 7.70
N VAL A 81 2.36 -0.20 8.97
CA VAL A 81 3.58 0.18 9.70
C VAL A 81 3.68 -0.72 10.93
N ASP A 82 4.87 -1.27 11.16
CA ASP A 82 5.18 -2.09 12.32
C ASP A 82 4.69 -1.43 13.62
N LYS A 83 4.02 -2.21 14.47
CA LYS A 83 3.34 -1.71 15.68
C LYS A 83 4.26 -0.93 16.62
N ASN A 84 5.55 -1.31 16.69
CA ASN A 84 6.54 -0.68 17.55
C ASN A 84 7.16 0.59 16.93
N HIS A 85 6.86 0.86 15.65
CA HIS A 85 7.40 1.98 14.89
C HIS A 85 6.35 3.00 14.46
N ARG A 86 5.09 2.83 14.90
CA ARG A 86 3.99 3.79 14.62
C ARG A 86 4.25 5.14 15.27
N ARG A 87 3.56 6.18 14.79
CA ARG A 87 3.63 7.56 15.30
C ARG A 87 4.99 8.25 15.09
N LYS A 88 5.87 7.69 14.26
CA LYS A 88 7.18 8.25 13.88
C LYS A 88 7.19 8.88 12.47
N GLY A 89 6.04 9.10 11.86
CA GLY A 89 5.93 9.67 10.52
C GLY A 89 6.13 8.68 9.36
N ILE A 90 6.44 7.41 9.62
CA ILE A 90 6.73 6.38 8.59
C ILE A 90 5.60 6.25 7.59
N GLY A 91 4.34 6.21 8.07
CA GLY A 91 3.17 6.15 7.19
C GLY A 91 3.08 7.34 6.24
N LYS A 92 3.42 8.54 6.71
CA LYS A 92 3.44 9.73 5.87
C LYS A 92 4.53 9.64 4.78
N PHE A 93 5.71 9.15 5.10
CA PHE A 93 6.79 8.95 4.12
C PHE A 93 6.38 7.94 3.04
N LEU A 94 5.81 6.80 3.42
CA LEU A 94 5.32 5.78 2.48
C LEU A 94 4.21 6.34 1.58
N MET A 95 3.21 6.99 2.16
CA MET A 95 2.08 7.53 1.40
C MET A 95 2.52 8.65 0.44
N SER A 96 3.42 9.51 0.88
CA SER A 96 3.96 10.60 0.04
C SER A 96 4.78 10.06 -1.14
N ALA A 97 5.58 9.02 -0.93
CA ALA A 97 6.32 8.38 -2.00
C ALA A 97 5.39 7.68 -3.00
N LEU A 98 4.33 7.02 -2.52
CA LEU A 98 3.32 6.40 -3.37
C LEU A 98 2.54 7.46 -4.18
N GLU A 99 2.15 8.58 -3.56
CA GLU A 99 1.50 9.69 -4.23
C GLU A 99 2.38 10.28 -5.34
N GLN A 100 3.67 10.44 -5.08
CA GLN A 100 4.61 10.89 -6.10
C GLN A 100 4.63 9.92 -7.30
N LYS A 101 4.73 8.63 -7.07
CA LYS A 101 4.66 7.60 -8.12
C LYS A 101 3.34 7.64 -8.88
N ALA A 102 2.20 7.84 -8.19
CA ALA A 102 0.90 8.00 -8.83
C ALA A 102 0.85 9.22 -9.77
N ARG A 103 1.43 10.34 -9.36
CA ARG A 103 1.54 11.55 -10.19
C ARG A 103 2.43 11.33 -11.41
N GLU A 104 3.56 10.64 -11.25
CA GLU A 104 4.47 10.25 -12.35
C GLU A 104 3.76 9.36 -13.39
N GLN A 105 2.81 8.52 -12.94
CA GLN A 105 1.96 7.70 -13.80
C GLN A 105 0.71 8.43 -14.32
N ASN A 106 0.62 9.76 -14.12
CA ASN A 106 -0.51 10.59 -14.54
C ASN A 106 -1.88 10.16 -13.97
N CYS A 107 -1.88 9.54 -12.79
CA CYS A 107 -3.13 9.17 -12.12
C CYS A 107 -3.97 10.40 -11.75
N THR A 108 -5.29 10.27 -11.84
CA THR A 108 -6.24 11.35 -11.50
C THR A 108 -6.53 11.43 -10.01
N GLN A 109 -6.43 10.29 -9.31
CA GLN A 109 -6.75 10.18 -7.89
C GLN A 109 -6.11 8.92 -7.28
N MET A 110 -6.08 8.89 -5.96
CA MET A 110 -5.79 7.71 -5.15
C MET A 110 -7.04 7.36 -4.35
N ILE A 111 -7.43 6.10 -4.34
CA ILE A 111 -8.57 5.60 -3.55
C ILE A 111 -8.15 4.47 -2.64
N LEU A 112 -8.83 4.32 -1.53
CA LEU A 112 -8.65 3.20 -0.60
C LEU A 112 -9.97 2.89 0.12
N VAL A 113 -10.07 1.69 0.66
CA VAL A 113 -11.14 1.28 1.56
C VAL A 113 -10.53 0.80 2.86
N THR A 114 -11.10 1.21 3.98
CA THR A 114 -10.72 0.73 5.31
C THR A 114 -11.96 0.50 6.16
N GLU A 115 -11.85 -0.31 7.20
CA GLU A 115 -12.95 -0.51 8.14
C GLU A 115 -13.17 0.77 8.98
N LYS A 116 -14.44 1.15 9.19
CA LYS A 116 -14.79 2.40 9.90
C LYS A 116 -14.38 2.43 11.36
N ASP A 117 -14.26 1.29 12.00
CA ASP A 117 -13.85 1.14 13.40
C ASP A 117 -12.34 1.23 13.61
N ARG A 118 -11.55 1.24 12.53
CA ARG A 118 -10.12 1.50 12.56
C ARG A 118 -9.84 3.00 12.68
N LEU A 119 -10.14 3.57 13.84
CA LEU A 119 -10.12 5.02 14.07
C LEU A 119 -8.75 5.67 13.80
N ASP A 120 -7.65 4.99 14.16
CA ASP A 120 -6.29 5.47 13.90
C ASP A 120 -5.99 5.57 12.40
N ALA A 121 -6.39 4.58 11.61
CA ALA A 121 -6.23 4.58 10.16
C ALA A 121 -7.11 5.66 9.51
N CYS A 122 -8.38 5.74 9.89
CA CYS A 122 -9.31 6.76 9.41
C CYS A 122 -8.78 8.18 9.70
N GLY A 123 -8.27 8.41 10.92
CA GLY A 123 -7.67 9.68 11.32
C GLY A 123 -6.43 10.02 10.50
N PHE A 124 -5.58 9.03 10.21
CA PHE A 124 -4.42 9.21 9.35
C PHE A 124 -4.82 9.62 7.94
N TYR A 125 -5.75 8.90 7.30
CA TYR A 125 -6.17 9.20 5.93
C TYR A 125 -6.84 10.57 5.81
N ALA A 126 -7.71 10.93 6.76
CA ALA A 126 -8.31 12.25 6.80
C ALA A 126 -7.26 13.37 6.95
N SER A 127 -6.29 13.20 7.86
CA SER A 127 -5.22 14.19 8.08
C SER A 127 -4.23 14.26 6.91
N TYR A 128 -4.07 13.19 6.14
CA TYR A 128 -3.27 13.17 4.92
C TYR A 128 -3.95 13.91 3.76
N GLY A 129 -5.26 14.05 3.77
CA GLY A 129 -6.03 14.79 2.77
C GLY A 129 -6.98 13.92 1.92
N PHE A 130 -7.21 12.66 2.30
CA PHE A 130 -8.25 11.86 1.67
C PHE A 130 -9.63 12.40 2.02
N GLN A 131 -10.51 12.50 1.02
CA GLN A 131 -11.92 12.84 1.23
C GLN A 131 -12.63 11.71 1.97
N THR A 132 -13.47 12.06 2.93
CA THR A 132 -14.15 11.10 3.83
C THR A 132 -15.65 11.00 3.59
N ASN A 133 -16.18 11.73 2.63
CA ASN A 133 -17.61 11.77 2.27
C ASN A 133 -17.99 10.76 1.18
N ASN A 134 -17.09 9.86 0.80
CA ASN A 134 -17.35 8.78 -0.13
C ASN A 134 -17.80 7.52 0.62
N ALA A 135 -18.64 6.69 0.01
CA ALA A 135 -19.02 5.38 0.53
C ALA A 135 -18.30 4.28 -0.23
N GLY A 136 -17.67 3.36 0.50
CA GLY A 136 -17.09 2.14 -0.03
C GLY A 136 -17.97 0.94 0.29
N TYR A 137 -18.08 -0.03 -0.63
CA TYR A 137 -18.82 -1.26 -0.43
C TYR A 137 -17.93 -2.46 -0.69
N LYS A 138 -17.97 -3.46 0.20
CA LYS A 138 -17.20 -4.69 0.11
C LYS A 138 -18.12 -5.91 0.18
N LYS A 139 -17.96 -6.83 -0.75
CA LYS A 139 -18.66 -8.13 -0.76
C LYS A 139 -17.61 -9.24 -0.75
N LYS A 140 -17.61 -10.07 0.29
CA LYS A 140 -16.81 -11.30 0.32
C LYS A 140 -17.42 -12.34 -0.60
N LEU A 141 -16.57 -13.08 -1.31
CA LEU A 141 -16.94 -14.15 -2.24
C LEU A 141 -16.67 -15.52 -1.62
#